data_95cd804b064c7cd645a9abee5824f921
#
_entry.id   95cd804b064c7cd645a9abee5824f921
#
_cell.length_a   1.000
_cell.length_b   1.000
_cell.length_c   1.000
_cell.angle_alpha   90.00
_cell.angle_beta   90.00
_cell.angle_gamma   90.00
#
_symmetry.space_group_name_H-M   'P 1'
#
loop_
_entity.id
_entity.type
_entity.pdbx_description
1 polymer ?
#
loop_
_entity_poly.entity_id
_entity_poly.type
_entity_poly.pdbx_seq_one_letter_code
_entity_poly.pdbx_strand_id
1 'polypeptide(L)'
;MSKESNLSEYRPIRVALLGAGSVGSEVARLLLEQKSELAARVGAELELVGVAVRDLKTKRNGFPKELLTTDAESLILSADIVIEVMGGLQPAKDYILLALNSGSDVITANKALLATHGSELF
;
A
#
# COMPACT_ATOMS: atom_id res chain seq x y z
N MET A 1 25.95 12.59 -0.01
CA MET A 1 24.75 13.02 0.67
C MET A 1 25.09 13.47 2.05
N SER A 2 24.29 14.26 2.54
CA SER A 2 24.51 14.96 3.77
C SER A 2 23.85 14.28 4.95
N LYS A 3 23.77 14.99 6.04
CA LYS A 3 23.07 14.56 7.23
C LYS A 3 21.58 14.32 6.97
N GLU A 4 21.01 15.05 6.03
CA GLU A 4 19.62 14.86 5.67
C GLU A 4 19.36 13.46 5.16
N SER A 5 20.31 12.90 4.41
CA SER A 5 20.13 11.54 3.94
C SER A 5 20.17 10.55 5.10
N ASN A 6 20.97 10.80 6.13
CA ASN A 6 20.98 9.94 7.30
C ASN A 6 19.64 9.97 8.04
N LEU A 7 19.03 11.15 8.13
CA LEU A 7 17.69 11.26 8.71
C LEU A 7 16.67 10.49 7.90
N SER A 8 16.77 10.56 6.57
CA SER A 8 15.88 9.81 5.68
C SER A 8 16.04 8.30 5.86
N GLU A 9 17.27 7.83 6.09
CA GLU A 9 17.53 6.41 6.30
C GLU A 9 16.83 5.84 7.51
N TYR A 10 16.56 6.68 8.50
CA TYR A 10 15.93 6.23 9.75
C TYR A 10 14.42 6.42 9.77
N ARG A 11 13.84 7.02 8.72
CA ARG A 11 12.41 7.10 8.65
C ARG A 11 11.81 5.78 8.19
N PRO A 12 10.63 5.42 8.68
CA PRO A 12 9.95 4.21 8.23
C PRO A 12 9.62 4.27 6.74
N ILE A 13 9.59 3.10 6.10
CA ILE A 13 9.08 2.96 4.75
C ILE A 13 7.56 3.05 4.85
N ARG A 14 6.96 3.94 4.09
CA ARG A 14 5.53 4.21 4.16
C ARG A 14 4.79 3.32 3.18
N VAL A 15 3.87 2.53 3.69
CA VAL A 15 3.12 1.55 2.91
C VAL A 15 1.66 1.95 2.83
N ALA A 16 1.15 2.04 1.61
CA ALA A 16 -0.28 2.24 1.35
C ALA A 16 -0.90 0.92 0.90
N LEU A 17 -2.06 0.60 1.43
CA LEU A 17 -2.79 -0.59 1.06
C LEU A 17 -4.05 -0.17 0.29
N LEU A 18 -4.23 -0.70 -0.90
CA LEU A 18 -5.41 -0.43 -1.72
C LEU A 18 -6.32 -1.65 -1.68
N GLY A 19 -7.40 -1.55 -0.91
CA GLY A 19 -8.36 -2.61 -0.73
C GLY A 19 -8.35 -3.18 0.67
N ALA A 20 -9.52 -3.56 1.15
CA ALA A 20 -9.72 -4.03 2.52
C ALA A 20 -10.54 -5.32 2.57
N GLY A 21 -10.42 -6.17 1.55
CA GLY A 21 -11.03 -7.48 1.54
C GLY A 21 -10.21 -8.50 2.33
N SER A 22 -10.38 -9.79 2.03
CA SER A 22 -9.70 -10.86 2.77
C SER A 22 -8.19 -10.75 2.71
N VAL A 23 -7.64 -10.52 1.51
CA VAL A 23 -6.19 -10.39 1.35
C VAL A 23 -5.70 -9.11 2.02
N GLY A 24 -6.42 -8.00 1.82
CA GLY A 24 -6.07 -6.73 2.45
C GLY A 24 -6.06 -6.80 3.96
N SER A 25 -7.04 -7.50 4.56
CA SER A 25 -7.10 -7.68 6.00
C SER A 25 -5.86 -8.42 6.53
N GLU A 26 -5.44 -9.47 5.84
CA GLU A 26 -4.25 -10.22 6.25
C GLU A 26 -2.99 -9.40 6.12
N VAL A 27 -2.85 -8.63 5.04
CA VAL A 27 -1.69 -7.75 4.85
C VAL A 27 -1.64 -6.70 5.94
N ALA A 28 -2.77 -6.06 6.23
CA ALA A 28 -2.84 -5.05 7.28
C ALA A 28 -2.48 -5.64 8.64
N ARG A 29 -2.99 -6.83 8.94
CA ARG A 29 -2.70 -7.51 10.20
C ARG A 29 -1.19 -7.78 10.34
N LEU A 30 -0.56 -8.27 9.28
CA LEU A 30 0.88 -8.54 9.31
C LEU A 30 1.67 -7.26 9.54
N LEU A 31 1.33 -6.18 8.86
CA LEU A 31 2.04 -4.91 9.00
C LEU A 31 1.86 -4.30 10.39
N LEU A 32 0.72 -4.50 11.02
CA LEU A 32 0.43 -3.93 12.33
C LEU A 32 0.91 -4.81 13.49
N GLU A 33 0.75 -6.13 13.38
CA GLU A 33 1.04 -7.05 14.48
C GLU A 33 2.44 -7.63 14.44
N GLN A 34 3.03 -7.77 13.25
CA GLN A 34 4.34 -8.37 13.07
C GLN A 34 5.40 -7.34 12.70
N LYS A 35 5.21 -6.14 13.16
CA LYS A 35 6.03 -5.00 12.78
C LYS A 35 7.52 -5.21 13.03
N SER A 36 7.87 -5.67 14.22
CA SER A 36 9.28 -5.89 14.59
C SER A 36 9.92 -6.98 13.74
N GLU A 37 9.21 -8.08 13.52
CA GLU A 37 9.72 -9.18 12.74
C GLU A 37 9.93 -8.78 11.28
N LEU A 38 8.97 -8.06 10.70
CA LEU A 38 9.09 -7.57 9.34
C LEU A 38 10.25 -6.58 9.20
N ALA A 39 10.41 -5.69 10.17
CA ALA A 39 11.51 -4.74 10.17
C ALA A 39 12.86 -5.44 10.18
N ALA A 40 12.99 -6.51 10.96
CA ALA A 40 14.22 -7.29 11.03
C ALA A 40 14.53 -7.97 9.70
N ARG A 41 13.52 -8.48 9.01
CA ARG A 41 13.70 -9.17 7.72
C ARG A 41 14.00 -8.23 6.57
N VAL A 42 13.37 -7.05 6.58
CA VAL A 42 13.50 -6.07 5.51
C VAL A 42 14.71 -5.17 5.71
N GLY A 43 15.13 -4.99 6.95
CA GLY A 43 16.22 -4.08 7.31
C GLY A 43 15.74 -2.65 7.52
N ALA A 44 14.42 -2.41 7.59
CA ALA A 44 13.84 -1.10 7.82
C ALA A 44 12.43 -1.27 8.39
N GLU A 45 11.97 -0.29 9.14
CA GLU A 45 10.60 -0.29 9.62
C GLU A 45 9.62 -0.04 8.47
N LEU A 46 8.50 -0.76 8.51
CA LEU A 46 7.40 -0.56 7.58
C LEU A 46 6.23 0.05 8.34
N GLU A 47 5.71 1.15 7.84
CA GLU A 47 4.58 1.83 8.46
C GLU A 47 3.38 1.81 7.53
N LEU A 48 2.28 1.20 7.95
CA LEU A 48 1.03 1.25 7.21
C LEU A 48 0.42 2.63 7.41
N VAL A 49 0.49 3.48 6.38
CA VAL A 49 0.03 4.86 6.49
C VAL A 49 -1.43 5.05 6.14
N GLY A 50 -2.03 4.07 5.48
CA GLY A 50 -3.45 4.13 5.19
C GLY A 50 -3.93 2.96 4.37
N VAL A 51 -5.25 2.79 4.34
CA VAL A 51 -5.94 1.75 3.58
C VAL A 51 -7.05 2.42 2.77
N ALA A 52 -6.95 2.34 1.45
CA ALA A 52 -7.96 2.92 0.59
C ALA A 52 -9.14 1.95 0.43
N VAL A 53 -10.34 2.46 0.63
CA VAL A 53 -11.58 1.71 0.53
C VAL A 53 -12.59 2.49 -0.30
N ARG A 54 -13.64 1.82 -0.77
CA ARG A 54 -14.68 2.46 -1.58
C ARG A 54 -15.61 3.33 -0.73
N ASP A 55 -15.85 2.91 0.51
CA ASP A 55 -16.71 3.66 1.42
C ASP A 55 -16.23 3.45 2.85
N LEU A 56 -16.62 4.37 3.72
CA LEU A 56 -16.25 4.30 5.14
C LEU A 56 -17.37 3.71 6.01
N LYS A 57 -18.51 3.36 5.42
CA LYS A 57 -19.68 2.85 6.15
C LYS A 57 -19.61 1.36 6.43
N THR A 58 -18.98 0.60 5.55
CA THR A 58 -18.84 -0.84 5.71
C THR A 58 -18.00 -1.13 6.93
N LYS A 59 -18.50 -2.02 7.80
CA LYS A 59 -17.72 -2.46 8.96
C LYS A 59 -16.55 -3.32 8.50
N ARG A 60 -15.37 -2.99 8.99
CA ARG A 60 -14.15 -3.73 8.67
C ARG A 60 -13.40 -4.04 9.94
N ASN A 61 -13.57 -5.26 10.42
CA ASN A 61 -12.88 -5.71 11.63
C ASN A 61 -11.39 -5.85 11.33
N GLY A 62 -10.58 -5.48 12.30
CA GLY A 62 -9.12 -5.58 12.16
C GLY A 62 -8.46 -4.38 11.51
N PHE A 63 -9.22 -3.37 11.11
CA PHE A 63 -8.67 -2.14 10.55
C PHE A 63 -8.92 -0.98 11.52
N PRO A 64 -7.86 -0.30 11.97
CA PRO A 64 -8.05 0.95 12.71
C PRO A 64 -8.77 1.97 11.82
N LYS A 65 -9.80 2.60 12.35
CA LYS A 65 -10.62 3.54 11.58
C LYS A 65 -9.81 4.71 11.02
N GLU A 66 -8.83 5.17 11.76
CA GLU A 66 -8.00 6.30 11.36
C GLU A 66 -7.14 5.99 10.14
N LEU A 67 -6.97 4.73 9.79
CA LEU A 67 -6.21 4.35 8.60
C LEU A 67 -7.06 4.26 7.35
N LEU A 68 -8.39 4.18 7.49
CA LEU A 68 -9.28 4.03 6.34
C LEU A 68 -9.51 5.36 5.65
N THR A 69 -9.42 5.36 4.32
CA THR A 69 -9.69 6.56 3.51
C THR A 69 -10.35 6.18 2.20
N THR A 70 -11.16 7.09 1.67
CA THR A 70 -11.69 6.96 0.32
C THR A 70 -10.86 7.75 -0.69
N ASP A 71 -9.85 8.49 -0.22
CA ASP A 71 -8.98 9.29 -1.08
C ASP A 71 -7.71 8.51 -1.41
N ALA A 72 -7.84 7.55 -2.33
CA ALA A 72 -6.74 6.69 -2.73
C ALA A 72 -5.58 7.47 -3.36
N GLU A 73 -5.89 8.52 -4.13
CA GLU A 73 -4.85 9.29 -4.81
C GLU A 73 -3.91 9.98 -3.83
N SER A 74 -4.45 10.65 -2.84
CA SER A 74 -3.61 11.30 -1.81
C SER A 74 -2.79 10.27 -1.03
N LEU A 75 -3.39 9.13 -0.73
CA LEU A 75 -2.72 8.06 -0.03
C LEU A 75 -1.53 7.55 -0.84
N ILE A 76 -1.73 7.28 -2.13
CA ILE A 76 -0.68 6.80 -3.02
C ILE A 76 0.48 7.79 -3.08
N LEU A 77 0.18 9.06 -3.21
CA LEU A 77 1.21 10.11 -3.30
C LEU A 77 2.04 10.24 -2.03
N SER A 78 1.53 9.77 -0.91
CA SER A 78 2.24 9.82 0.36
C SER A 78 3.07 8.58 0.67
N ALA A 79 2.97 7.53 -0.17
CA ALA A 79 3.56 6.23 0.13
C ALA A 79 4.85 5.98 -0.63
N ASP A 80 5.71 5.15 -0.04
CA ASP A 80 6.91 4.65 -0.70
C ASP A 80 6.62 3.34 -1.42
N ILE A 81 5.73 2.52 -0.84
CA ILE A 81 5.28 1.24 -1.40
C ILE A 81 3.77 1.23 -1.43
N VAL A 82 3.21 0.80 -2.55
CA VAL A 82 1.77 0.63 -2.70
C VAL A 82 1.47 -0.85 -2.93
N ILE A 83 0.63 -1.41 -2.07
CA ILE A 83 0.18 -2.80 -2.18
C ILE A 83 -1.26 -2.79 -2.66
N GLU A 84 -1.49 -3.32 -3.85
CA GLU A 84 -2.80 -3.32 -4.47
C GLU A 84 -3.43 -4.71 -4.38
N VAL A 85 -4.57 -4.80 -3.69
CA VAL A 85 -5.31 -6.05 -3.49
C VAL A 85 -6.82 -5.84 -3.72
N MET A 86 -7.14 -4.87 -4.60
CA MET A 86 -8.54 -4.50 -4.82
C MET A 86 -9.33 -5.50 -5.67
N GLY A 87 -8.65 -6.16 -6.59
CA GLY A 87 -9.34 -6.98 -7.59
C GLY A 87 -9.94 -6.13 -8.71
N GLY A 88 -10.24 -6.79 -9.85
CA GLY A 88 -10.80 -6.09 -11.02
C GLY A 88 -9.75 -5.31 -11.79
N LEU A 89 -10.18 -4.67 -12.88
CA LEU A 89 -9.28 -3.93 -13.76
C LEU A 89 -9.18 -2.46 -13.37
N GLN A 90 -10.31 -1.83 -13.12
CA GLN A 90 -10.36 -0.42 -12.73
C GLN A 90 -11.11 -0.26 -11.41
N PRO A 91 -10.75 0.67 -10.58
CA PRO A 91 -9.71 1.70 -10.78
C PRO A 91 -8.28 1.23 -10.48
N ALA A 92 -8.07 -0.06 -10.24
CA ALA A 92 -6.77 -0.60 -9.85
C ALA A 92 -5.65 -0.22 -10.83
N LYS A 93 -5.90 -0.33 -12.14
CA LYS A 93 -4.90 0.03 -13.15
C LYS A 93 -4.44 1.48 -13.02
N ASP A 94 -5.40 2.39 -12.90
CA ASP A 94 -5.08 3.82 -12.81
C ASP A 94 -4.29 4.13 -11.54
N TYR A 95 -4.65 3.49 -10.43
CA TYR A 95 -3.93 3.69 -9.17
C TYR A 95 -2.49 3.15 -9.24
N ILE A 96 -2.29 2.00 -9.87
CA ILE A 96 -0.96 1.44 -10.05
C ILE A 96 -0.11 2.35 -10.92
N LEU A 97 -0.66 2.87 -12.02
CA LEU A 97 0.05 3.79 -12.88
C LEU A 97 0.42 5.08 -12.14
N LEU A 98 -0.50 5.60 -11.34
CA LEU A 98 -0.22 6.78 -10.52
C LEU A 98 0.94 6.51 -9.56
N ALA A 99 0.93 5.35 -8.89
CA ALA A 99 1.98 4.97 -7.96
C ALA A 99 3.34 4.88 -8.66
N LEU A 100 3.40 4.19 -9.79
CA LEU A 100 4.63 4.04 -10.55
C LEU A 100 5.14 5.40 -11.03
N ASN A 101 4.25 6.24 -11.54
CA ASN A 101 4.63 7.56 -12.03
C ASN A 101 5.10 8.50 -10.92
N SER A 102 4.65 8.28 -9.69
CA SER A 102 5.10 9.08 -8.55
C SER A 102 6.35 8.53 -7.86
N GLY A 103 6.90 7.44 -8.39
CA GLY A 103 8.14 6.87 -7.88
C GLY A 103 7.98 5.82 -6.79
N SER A 104 6.75 5.39 -6.51
CA SER A 104 6.50 4.32 -5.53
C SER A 104 6.77 2.95 -6.12
N ASP A 105 7.19 2.03 -5.29
CA ASP A 105 7.23 0.62 -5.65
C ASP A 105 5.80 0.05 -5.52
N VAL A 106 5.46 -0.89 -6.39
CA VAL A 106 4.11 -1.45 -6.42
C VAL A 106 4.16 -2.96 -6.31
N ILE A 107 3.33 -3.49 -5.43
CA ILE A 107 3.10 -4.92 -5.28
C ILE A 107 1.62 -5.15 -5.58
N THR A 108 1.31 -6.04 -6.51
CA THR A 108 -0.08 -6.35 -6.83
C THR A 108 -0.34 -7.85 -6.82
N ALA A 109 -1.49 -8.22 -6.27
CA ALA A 109 -2.03 -9.58 -6.32
C ALA A 109 -3.17 -9.69 -7.33
N ASN A 110 -3.37 -8.69 -8.16
CA ASN A 110 -4.51 -8.61 -9.08
C ASN A 110 -4.22 -9.40 -10.36
N LYS A 111 -4.59 -10.67 -10.35
CA LYS A 111 -4.34 -11.57 -11.49
C LYS A 111 -5.02 -11.11 -12.77
N ALA A 112 -6.23 -10.59 -12.68
CA ALA A 112 -6.96 -10.11 -13.85
C ALA A 112 -6.23 -8.94 -14.51
N LEU A 113 -5.74 -8.02 -13.72
CA LEU A 113 -5.00 -6.87 -14.21
C LEU A 113 -3.70 -7.28 -14.88
N LEU A 114 -2.95 -8.19 -14.25
CA LEU A 114 -1.68 -8.66 -14.81
C LEU A 114 -1.89 -9.42 -16.12
N ALA A 115 -2.94 -10.23 -16.21
CA ALA A 115 -3.24 -10.99 -17.43
C ALA A 115 -3.62 -10.08 -18.59
N THR A 116 -4.31 -8.99 -18.32
CA THR A 116 -4.84 -8.09 -19.36
C THR A 116 -3.88 -6.95 -19.69
N HIS A 117 -3.23 -6.38 -18.69
CA HIS A 117 -2.45 -5.16 -18.82
C HIS A 117 -1.01 -5.26 -18.31
N GLY A 118 -0.52 -6.46 -18.06
CA GLY A 118 0.81 -6.63 -17.46
C GLY A 118 1.93 -5.95 -18.26
N SER A 119 1.86 -6.03 -19.59
CA SER A 119 2.88 -5.41 -20.45
C SER A 119 2.87 -3.88 -20.38
N GLU A 120 1.74 -3.29 -20.03
CA GLU A 120 1.64 -1.83 -19.87
C GLU A 120 2.20 -1.37 -18.53
N LEU A 121 2.14 -2.22 -17.51
CA LEU A 121 2.54 -1.87 -16.15
C LEU A 121 4.01 -2.17 -15.88
N PHE A 122 4.51 -3.23 -16.47
CA PHE A 122 5.84 -3.76 -16.23
C PHE A 122 6.57 -4.05 -17.52
#